data_2e17136e908c6174d7a7053ad8f0d82a
#
_entry.id   2e17136e908c6174d7a7053ad8f0d82a
#
_cell.length_a   1.000
_cell.length_b   1.000
_cell.length_c   1.000
_cell.angle_alpha   90.00
_cell.angle_beta   90.00
_cell.angle_gamma   90.00
#
_symmetry.space_group_name_H-M   'P 1'
#
loop_
_entity.id
_entity.type
_entity.pdbx_description
1 polymer ?
#
loop_
_entity_poly.entity_id
_entity_poly.type
_entity_poly.pdbx_seq_one_letter_code
_entity_poly.pdbx_strand_id
1 'polypeptide(L)'
;MDVYFSVGYALTYGAYVFGDGNTNPDDIGLAKGDAAKGLYMLRQWAALMNNTEVLDKTFAAAAYAYLAQGKMLCTITTPDVKQMFIRAMVNTGSWTQEEAEADLKMINVPRLPASADLTADAWQDSILDMENKTVRTKMMGGVNGYGISAYTECPNASLAFVEFATSYEQVMLRNQVLGVTPARSDAAAAIGQTDATVQMIFDNLNEGYIDVMPAINETAQIWTPGESFLIDLCTDAFRLSRGEAELYETIEKIQQGLERMVQQIFDAIHTLA
;
A
#
# COMPACT_ATOMS: atom_id res chain seq x y z
N MET A 1 -10.49 2.37 5.40
CA MET A 1 -9.59 1.48 4.59
C MET A 1 -9.24 2.19 3.30
N ASP A 2 -8.02 2.03 2.84
CA ASP A 2 -7.55 2.64 1.60
C ASP A 2 -7.11 1.52 0.63
N VAL A 3 -7.58 1.58 -0.60
CA VAL A 3 -7.25 0.58 -1.64
C VAL A 3 -5.74 0.51 -1.86
N TYR A 4 -5.06 1.66 -1.88
CA TYR A 4 -3.63 1.73 -2.13
C TYR A 4 -2.81 0.87 -1.16
N PHE A 5 -3.15 0.89 0.13
CA PHE A 5 -2.45 0.09 1.16
C PHE A 5 -2.99 -1.34 1.31
N SER A 6 -4.21 -1.61 0.84
CA SER A 6 -4.89 -2.87 1.11
C SER A 6 -4.93 -3.82 -0.08
N VAL A 7 -4.85 -3.31 -1.31
CA VAL A 7 -4.89 -4.13 -2.53
C VAL A 7 -3.71 -5.10 -2.63
N GLY A 8 -2.60 -4.80 -1.98
CA GLY A 8 -1.42 -5.66 -1.93
C GLY A 8 -1.72 -7.07 -1.43
N TYR A 9 -2.70 -7.23 -0.55
CA TYR A 9 -3.17 -8.55 -0.11
C TYR A 9 -3.73 -9.37 -1.27
N ALA A 10 -4.52 -8.77 -2.16
CA ALA A 10 -5.02 -9.43 -3.37
C ALA A 10 -3.90 -9.66 -4.40
N LEU A 11 -3.05 -8.65 -4.64
CA LEU A 11 -1.92 -8.74 -5.60
C LEU A 11 -0.93 -9.84 -5.22
N THR A 12 -0.73 -10.10 -3.93
CA THR A 12 0.15 -11.17 -3.43
C THR A 12 -0.30 -12.55 -3.91
N TYR A 13 -1.60 -12.75 -4.06
CA TYR A 13 -2.19 -14.02 -4.48
C TYR A 13 -2.60 -14.06 -5.97
N GLY A 14 -2.00 -13.21 -6.79
CA GLY A 14 -2.12 -13.27 -8.24
C GLY A 14 -3.17 -12.37 -8.87
N ALA A 15 -3.78 -11.46 -8.10
CA ALA A 15 -4.55 -10.37 -8.69
C ALA A 15 -3.63 -9.38 -9.43
N TYR A 16 -4.21 -8.58 -10.29
CA TYR A 16 -3.59 -7.43 -10.95
C TYR A 16 -4.64 -6.33 -11.12
N VAL A 17 -4.23 -5.10 -11.40
CA VAL A 17 -5.20 -4.00 -11.57
C VAL A 17 -5.82 -4.09 -12.96
N PHE A 18 -5.02 -3.87 -14.02
CA PHE A 18 -5.45 -3.95 -15.40
C PHE A 18 -4.56 -4.90 -16.20
N GLY A 19 -5.12 -5.52 -17.23
CA GLY A 19 -4.41 -6.39 -18.17
C GLY A 19 -3.35 -5.64 -18.98
N ASP A 20 -2.56 -6.42 -19.76
CA ASP A 20 -1.52 -5.92 -20.67
C ASP A 20 -0.53 -4.95 -19.99
N GLY A 21 -0.05 -5.31 -18.80
CA GLY A 21 0.90 -4.50 -18.05
C GLY A 21 0.28 -3.19 -17.52
N ASN A 22 -0.96 -3.22 -17.07
CA ASN A 22 -1.72 -2.09 -16.54
C ASN A 22 -2.14 -1.04 -17.59
N THR A 23 -2.32 -1.45 -18.85
CA THR A 23 -2.75 -0.57 -19.95
C THR A 23 -4.11 -0.91 -20.55
N ASN A 24 -4.66 -2.08 -20.22
CA ASN A 24 -5.97 -2.54 -20.73
C ASN A 24 -7.05 -2.45 -19.65
N PRO A 25 -7.86 -1.38 -19.59
CA PRO A 25 -8.89 -1.19 -18.59
C PRO A 25 -10.12 -2.09 -18.76
N ASP A 26 -10.25 -2.79 -19.90
CA ASP A 26 -11.31 -3.77 -20.13
C ASP A 26 -11.02 -5.11 -19.43
N ASP A 27 -9.77 -5.37 -19.09
CA ASP A 27 -9.35 -6.54 -18.31
C ASP A 27 -8.98 -6.13 -16.89
N ILE A 28 -9.97 -6.16 -15.98
CA ILE A 28 -9.80 -5.83 -14.56
C ILE A 28 -9.51 -7.11 -13.78
N GLY A 29 -8.29 -7.22 -13.28
CA GLY A 29 -7.78 -8.42 -12.64
C GLY A 29 -7.91 -8.48 -11.11
N LEU A 30 -8.62 -7.54 -10.47
CA LEU A 30 -8.72 -7.45 -9.02
C LEU A 30 -9.45 -8.63 -8.36
N ALA A 31 -10.27 -9.38 -9.12
CA ALA A 31 -10.94 -10.61 -8.68
C ALA A 31 -10.30 -11.89 -9.27
N LYS A 32 -9.13 -11.78 -9.89
CA LYS A 32 -8.41 -12.92 -10.51
C LYS A 32 -7.45 -13.58 -9.50
N GLY A 33 -6.94 -14.73 -9.92
CA GLY A 33 -6.07 -15.54 -9.07
C GLY A 33 -6.79 -15.97 -7.79
N ASP A 34 -6.06 -15.99 -6.71
CA ASP A 34 -6.54 -16.28 -5.36
C ASP A 34 -6.77 -14.99 -4.53
N ALA A 35 -7.17 -13.88 -5.19
CA ALA A 35 -7.37 -12.57 -4.58
C ALA A 35 -8.24 -12.61 -3.30
N ALA A 36 -9.32 -13.40 -3.34
CA ALA A 36 -10.22 -13.56 -2.20
C ALA A 36 -9.53 -14.14 -0.96
N LYS A 37 -8.50 -14.99 -1.13
CA LYS A 37 -7.70 -15.49 0.00
C LYS A 37 -6.89 -14.38 0.66
N GLY A 38 -6.26 -13.52 -0.14
CA GLY A 38 -5.56 -12.35 0.38
C GLY A 38 -6.47 -11.42 1.17
N LEU A 39 -7.66 -11.17 0.67
CA LEU A 39 -8.63 -10.33 1.36
C LEU A 39 -9.28 -11.01 2.57
N TYR A 40 -9.38 -12.34 2.56
CA TYR A 40 -9.74 -13.08 3.78
C TYR A 40 -8.71 -12.83 4.89
N MET A 41 -7.40 -12.80 4.56
CA MET A 41 -6.35 -12.45 5.51
C MET A 41 -6.51 -11.03 6.05
N LEU A 42 -6.81 -10.06 5.19
CA LEU A 42 -7.07 -8.68 5.61
C LEU A 42 -8.26 -8.60 6.59
N ARG A 43 -9.34 -9.35 6.31
CA ARG A 43 -10.49 -9.45 7.19
C ARG A 43 -10.13 -10.04 8.56
N GLN A 44 -9.27 -11.07 8.59
CA GLN A 44 -8.77 -11.65 9.86
C GLN A 44 -7.94 -10.64 10.66
N TRP A 45 -7.09 -9.85 10.00
CA TRP A 45 -6.37 -8.75 10.64
C TRP A 45 -7.33 -7.74 11.27
N ALA A 46 -8.38 -7.33 10.55
CA ALA A 46 -9.38 -6.42 11.08
C ALA A 46 -10.06 -7.00 12.34
N ALA A 47 -10.42 -8.28 12.32
CA ALA A 47 -11.00 -8.97 13.49
C ALA A 47 -10.05 -8.96 14.71
N LEU A 48 -8.77 -9.21 14.49
CA LEU A 48 -7.75 -9.21 15.56
C LEU A 48 -7.54 -7.83 16.18
N MET A 49 -7.62 -6.77 15.38
CA MET A 49 -7.47 -5.38 15.88
C MET A 49 -8.61 -4.98 16.81
N ASN A 50 -9.76 -5.59 16.66
CA ASN A 50 -10.98 -5.38 17.48
C ASN A 50 -11.31 -3.90 17.73
N ASN A 51 -11.01 -3.04 16.77
CA ASN A 51 -11.26 -1.60 16.82
C ASN A 51 -11.73 -1.07 15.46
N THR A 52 -12.99 -0.66 15.37
CA THR A 52 -13.58 -0.12 14.15
C THR A 52 -13.03 1.26 13.75
N GLU A 53 -12.40 2.00 14.67
CA GLU A 53 -11.79 3.31 14.36
C GLU A 53 -10.65 3.19 13.34
N VAL A 54 -9.95 2.03 13.30
CA VAL A 54 -8.87 1.79 12.33
C VAL A 54 -9.37 1.69 10.88
N LEU A 55 -10.68 1.57 10.68
CA LEU A 55 -11.30 1.54 9.35
C LEU A 55 -11.55 2.95 8.79
N ASP A 56 -11.47 3.98 9.62
CA ASP A 56 -11.66 5.37 9.21
C ASP A 56 -10.38 5.91 8.52
N LYS A 57 -10.54 6.57 7.39
CA LYS A 57 -9.44 7.25 6.67
C LYS A 57 -8.77 8.34 7.51
N THR A 58 -9.52 8.99 8.38
CA THR A 58 -8.99 10.05 9.27
C THR A 58 -7.99 9.49 10.28
N PHE A 59 -8.05 8.19 10.56
CA PHE A 59 -7.12 7.51 11.44
C PHE A 59 -5.66 7.59 10.94
N ALA A 60 -5.43 7.64 9.64
CA ALA A 60 -4.09 7.78 9.07
C ALA A 60 -3.35 9.01 9.63
N ALA A 61 -4.06 10.13 9.82
CA ALA A 61 -3.48 11.34 10.44
C ALA A 61 -3.15 11.15 11.92
N ALA A 62 -3.92 10.31 12.65
CA ALA A 62 -3.68 10.00 14.05
C ALA A 62 -2.55 9.00 14.26
N ALA A 63 -2.19 8.20 13.25
CA ALA A 63 -1.16 7.16 13.36
C ALA A 63 0.19 7.72 13.82
N TYR A 64 0.58 8.91 13.34
CA TYR A 64 1.80 9.59 13.76
C TYR A 64 1.82 9.83 15.28
N ALA A 65 0.72 10.37 15.81
CA ALA A 65 0.59 10.67 17.23
C ALA A 65 0.55 9.39 18.07
N TYR A 66 -0.16 8.37 17.64
CA TYR A 66 -0.30 7.11 18.38
C TYR A 66 1.01 6.35 18.44
N LEU A 67 1.77 6.29 17.34
CA LEU A 67 3.10 5.68 17.33
C LEU A 67 4.06 6.46 18.23
N ALA A 68 4.09 7.79 18.12
CA ALA A 68 4.93 8.67 18.94
C ALA A 68 4.62 8.57 20.45
N GLN A 69 3.36 8.27 20.82
CA GLN A 69 2.92 8.07 22.21
C GLN A 69 3.07 6.63 22.69
N GLY A 70 3.61 5.72 21.88
CA GLY A 70 3.72 4.31 22.23
C GLY A 70 2.38 3.55 22.29
N LYS A 71 1.31 4.11 21.73
CA LYS A 71 -0.02 3.49 21.67
C LYS A 71 -0.19 2.56 20.47
N MET A 72 0.73 2.63 19.52
CA MET A 72 0.76 1.81 18.31
C MET A 72 2.18 1.28 18.12
N LEU A 73 2.31 -0.02 17.87
CA LEU A 73 3.61 -0.65 17.64
C LEU A 73 4.08 -0.48 16.20
N CYS A 74 3.17 -0.60 15.24
CA CYS A 74 3.50 -0.52 13.81
C CYS A 74 2.29 -0.03 13.00
N THR A 75 2.55 0.46 11.80
CA THR A 75 1.53 0.82 10.81
C THR A 75 2.05 0.53 9.41
N ILE A 76 1.14 0.34 8.45
CA ILE A 76 1.48 0.23 7.03
C ILE A 76 1.36 1.63 6.44
N THR A 77 2.44 2.08 5.79
CA THR A 77 2.49 3.42 5.22
C THR A 77 3.54 3.50 4.10
N THR A 78 3.65 4.66 3.46
CA THR A 78 4.68 4.94 2.46
C THR A 78 5.99 5.35 3.13
N PRO A 79 7.15 5.05 2.52
CA PRO A 79 8.45 5.32 3.13
C PRO A 79 8.80 6.81 3.26
N ASP A 80 8.18 7.66 2.44
CA ASP A 80 8.40 9.12 2.45
C ASP A 80 7.91 9.79 3.75
N VAL A 81 7.03 9.14 4.51
CA VAL A 81 6.54 9.67 5.79
C VAL A 81 7.43 9.34 7.00
N LYS A 82 8.52 8.56 6.83
CA LYS A 82 9.44 8.21 7.93
C LYS A 82 9.87 9.42 8.74
N GLN A 83 10.27 10.51 8.07
CA GLN A 83 10.69 11.74 8.73
C GLN A 83 9.56 12.44 9.49
N MET A 84 8.31 12.26 9.06
CA MET A 84 7.15 12.79 9.78
C MET A 84 6.94 12.05 11.10
N PHE A 85 7.12 10.71 11.14
CA PHE A 85 7.08 9.92 12.36
C PHE A 85 8.20 10.31 13.33
N ILE A 86 9.44 10.45 12.84
CA ILE A 86 10.58 10.89 13.64
C ILE A 86 10.29 12.25 14.30
N ARG A 87 9.83 13.23 13.51
CA ARG A 87 9.46 14.55 14.04
C ARG A 87 8.34 14.47 15.07
N ALA A 88 7.33 13.62 14.85
CA ALA A 88 6.26 13.41 15.83
C ALA A 88 6.79 12.84 17.15
N MET A 89 7.71 11.89 17.09
CA MET A 89 8.36 11.33 18.30
C MET A 89 9.15 12.39 19.05
N VAL A 90 10.00 13.15 18.38
CA VAL A 90 10.81 14.24 18.98
C VAL A 90 9.91 15.31 19.60
N ASN A 91 8.81 15.67 18.93
CA ASN A 91 7.86 16.68 19.42
C ASN A 91 7.13 16.27 20.72
N THR A 92 7.12 14.99 21.10
CA THR A 92 6.60 14.58 22.41
C THR A 92 7.49 15.03 23.57
N GLY A 93 8.73 15.42 23.29
CA GLY A 93 9.75 15.74 24.29
C GLY A 93 10.36 14.52 25.00
N SER A 94 9.93 13.31 24.64
CA SER A 94 10.42 12.06 25.25
C SER A 94 11.56 11.40 24.44
N TRP A 95 11.85 11.90 23.25
CA TRP A 95 12.82 11.35 22.31
C TRP A 95 13.75 12.44 21.80
N THR A 96 15.04 12.15 21.75
CA THR A 96 15.97 12.94 20.94
C THR A 96 15.84 12.53 19.47
N GLN A 97 16.39 13.33 18.55
CA GLN A 97 16.43 12.98 17.13
C GLN A 97 17.15 11.65 16.89
N GLU A 98 18.28 11.45 17.55
CA GLU A 98 19.12 10.26 17.42
C GLU A 98 18.38 9.00 17.94
N GLU A 99 17.72 9.08 19.09
CA GLU A 99 16.91 7.98 19.63
C GLU A 99 15.73 7.64 18.71
N ALA A 100 15.00 8.63 18.21
CA ALA A 100 13.87 8.42 17.31
C ALA A 100 14.31 7.74 15.99
N GLU A 101 15.46 8.15 15.42
CA GLU A 101 16.02 7.53 14.21
C GLU A 101 16.53 6.10 14.48
N ALA A 102 17.07 5.85 15.67
CA ALA A 102 17.56 4.52 16.06
C ALA A 102 16.41 3.53 16.29
N ASP A 103 15.29 3.99 16.87
CA ASP A 103 14.19 3.13 17.28
C ASP A 103 13.13 2.93 16.19
N LEU A 104 12.88 3.95 15.35
CA LEU A 104 11.94 3.82 14.24
C LEU A 104 12.55 3.01 13.10
N LYS A 105 11.97 1.85 12.82
CA LYS A 105 12.40 0.98 11.72
C LYS A 105 11.37 0.94 10.61
N MET A 106 11.84 1.07 9.37
CA MET A 106 11.08 0.71 8.18
C MET A 106 11.41 -0.73 7.81
N ILE A 107 10.40 -1.55 7.66
CA ILE A 107 10.54 -2.96 7.30
C ILE A 107 9.56 -3.30 6.17
N ASN A 108 9.81 -4.41 5.49
CA ASN A 108 8.85 -4.94 4.54
C ASN A 108 7.53 -5.29 5.25
N VAL A 109 6.43 -5.17 4.52
CA VAL A 109 5.13 -5.67 4.99
C VAL A 109 5.28 -7.17 5.33
N PRO A 110 4.68 -7.63 6.44
CA PRO A 110 4.78 -9.02 6.87
C PRO A 110 4.41 -9.99 5.74
N ARG A 111 5.13 -11.11 5.66
CA ARG A 111 4.84 -12.18 4.71
C ARG A 111 3.47 -12.79 5.02
N LEU A 112 2.82 -13.28 3.99
CA LEU A 112 1.51 -13.95 4.10
C LEU A 112 1.66 -15.47 3.93
N PRO A 113 0.77 -16.30 4.51
CA PRO A 113 0.79 -17.73 4.31
C PRO A 113 0.72 -18.10 2.83
N ALA A 114 1.58 -19.03 2.39
CA ALA A 114 1.56 -19.56 1.02
C ALA A 114 0.40 -20.55 0.80
N SER A 115 -0.13 -21.13 1.87
CA SER A 115 -1.18 -22.14 1.80
C SER A 115 -2.49 -21.60 1.26
N ALA A 116 -3.17 -22.42 0.48
CA ALA A 116 -4.56 -22.20 0.10
C ALA A 116 -5.54 -22.39 1.28
N ASP A 117 -5.14 -23.17 2.27
CA ASP A 117 -5.89 -23.43 3.49
C ASP A 117 -5.46 -22.43 4.56
N LEU A 118 -6.31 -21.44 4.82
CA LEU A 118 -6.08 -20.36 5.77
C LEU A 118 -6.70 -20.67 7.13
N THR A 119 -6.59 -21.92 7.59
CA THR A 119 -7.00 -22.33 8.92
C THR A 119 -6.04 -21.79 10.00
N ALA A 120 -6.44 -21.86 11.27
CA ALA A 120 -5.58 -21.48 12.39
C ALA A 120 -4.27 -22.26 12.38
N ASP A 121 -4.29 -23.53 11.98
CA ASP A 121 -3.11 -24.40 11.89
C ASP A 121 -2.16 -23.93 10.78
N ALA A 122 -2.69 -23.46 9.64
CA ALA A 122 -1.88 -22.90 8.56
C ALA A 122 -1.11 -21.64 8.98
N TRP A 123 -1.70 -20.81 9.84
CA TRP A 123 -1.02 -19.67 10.45
C TRP A 123 0.14 -20.10 11.34
N GLN A 124 -0.11 -21.03 12.23
CA GLN A 124 0.91 -21.53 13.14
C GLN A 124 2.04 -22.22 12.38
N ASP A 125 1.73 -23.01 11.40
CA ASP A 125 2.68 -23.67 10.52
C ASP A 125 3.53 -22.68 9.74
N SER A 126 2.94 -21.57 9.25
CA SER A 126 3.68 -20.55 8.51
C SER A 126 4.65 -19.75 9.41
N ILE A 127 4.34 -19.57 10.68
CA ILE A 127 5.26 -18.96 11.66
C ILE A 127 6.46 -19.89 11.95
N LEU A 128 6.25 -21.18 11.99
CA LEU A 128 7.30 -22.17 12.28
C LEU A 128 8.24 -22.41 11.10
N ASP A 129 7.78 -22.18 9.87
CA ASP A 129 8.56 -22.36 8.63
C ASP A 129 8.28 -21.21 7.64
N MET A 130 8.70 -20.01 8.02
CA MET A 130 8.41 -18.80 7.25
C MET A 130 8.96 -18.84 5.84
N GLU A 131 10.09 -19.50 5.60
CA GLU A 131 10.72 -19.52 4.28
C GLU A 131 9.90 -20.31 3.25
N ASN A 132 9.43 -21.51 3.65
CA ASN A 132 8.74 -22.42 2.74
C ASN A 132 7.22 -22.26 2.73
N LYS A 133 6.65 -21.76 3.85
CA LYS A 133 5.20 -21.69 4.06
C LYS A 133 4.61 -20.28 3.96
N THR A 134 5.42 -19.31 3.59
CA THR A 134 4.94 -17.93 3.35
C THR A 134 5.37 -17.40 1.99
N VAL A 135 4.60 -16.44 1.50
CA VAL A 135 4.94 -15.62 0.33
C VAL A 135 5.26 -14.20 0.74
N ARG A 136 6.15 -13.55 0.02
CA ARG A 136 6.40 -12.11 0.20
C ARG A 136 5.17 -11.34 -0.24
N THR A 137 4.75 -10.42 0.61
CA THR A 137 3.61 -9.56 0.31
C THR A 137 3.98 -8.55 -0.77
N LYS A 138 3.17 -8.48 -1.80
CA LYS A 138 3.23 -7.41 -2.79
C LYS A 138 2.52 -6.17 -2.26
N MET A 139 2.96 -5.01 -2.74
CA MET A 139 2.33 -3.73 -2.43
C MET A 139 2.11 -2.94 -3.70
N MET A 140 1.09 -2.09 -3.71
CA MET A 140 0.95 -1.10 -4.76
C MET A 140 1.97 0.02 -4.52
N GLY A 141 2.67 0.42 -5.58
CA GLY A 141 3.61 1.54 -5.56
C GLY A 141 3.10 2.71 -6.39
N GLY A 142 3.36 3.92 -5.93
CA GLY A 142 3.11 5.14 -6.68
C GLY A 142 4.39 5.92 -6.95
N VAL A 143 4.39 6.71 -8.00
CA VAL A 143 5.48 7.62 -8.36
C VAL A 143 4.94 9.03 -8.47
N ASN A 144 5.51 9.94 -7.72
CA ASN A 144 5.24 11.37 -7.85
C ASN A 144 6.15 11.96 -8.93
N GLY A 145 5.55 12.67 -9.87
CA GLY A 145 6.25 13.27 -11.00
C GLY A 145 5.89 14.73 -11.23
N TYR A 146 6.66 15.38 -12.09
CA TYR A 146 6.34 16.72 -12.61
C TYR A 146 5.68 16.58 -13.98
N GLY A 147 4.53 17.23 -14.16
CA GLY A 147 3.87 17.37 -15.45
C GLY A 147 3.96 18.80 -15.96
N ILE A 148 4.10 18.97 -17.27
CA ILE A 148 3.99 20.28 -17.94
C ILE A 148 2.58 20.40 -18.50
N SER A 149 1.86 21.45 -18.10
CA SER A 149 0.53 21.72 -18.61
C SER A 149 0.57 21.97 -20.14
N ALA A 150 -0.34 21.34 -20.87
CA ALA A 150 -0.49 21.60 -22.31
C ALA A 150 -0.90 23.05 -22.63
N TYR A 151 -1.40 23.77 -21.64
CA TYR A 151 -1.83 25.19 -21.75
C TYR A 151 -0.75 26.18 -21.29
N THR A 152 0.49 25.72 -21.03
CA THR A 152 1.55 26.65 -20.59
C THR A 152 1.91 27.65 -21.69
N GLU A 153 2.04 28.91 -21.30
CA GLU A 153 2.54 29.97 -22.19
C GLU A 153 4.09 29.99 -22.23
N CYS A 154 4.75 29.25 -21.37
CA CYS A 154 6.21 29.21 -21.22
C CYS A 154 6.76 27.77 -21.29
N PRO A 155 6.58 27.01 -22.39
CA PRO A 155 6.94 25.59 -22.45
C PRO A 155 8.43 25.33 -22.21
N ASN A 156 9.31 26.19 -22.76
CA ASN A 156 10.76 26.04 -22.59
C ASN A 156 11.20 26.29 -21.14
N ALA A 157 10.60 27.27 -20.46
CA ALA A 157 10.88 27.52 -19.05
C ALA A 157 10.36 26.38 -18.16
N SER A 158 9.19 25.85 -18.47
CA SER A 158 8.62 24.69 -17.77
C SER A 158 9.50 23.45 -17.93
N LEU A 159 9.99 23.20 -19.15
CA LEU A 159 10.91 22.09 -19.41
C LEU A 159 12.23 22.26 -18.62
N ALA A 160 12.82 23.43 -18.69
CA ALA A 160 14.06 23.74 -17.97
C ALA A 160 13.90 23.56 -16.44
N PHE A 161 12.71 23.91 -15.89
CA PHE A 161 12.39 23.66 -14.49
C PHE A 161 12.32 22.15 -14.18
N VAL A 162 11.65 21.37 -15.02
CA VAL A 162 11.54 19.92 -14.83
C VAL A 162 12.91 19.26 -14.89
N GLU A 163 13.73 19.61 -15.89
CA GLU A 163 15.12 19.13 -16.02
C GLU A 163 15.96 19.48 -14.78
N PHE A 164 15.86 20.71 -14.29
CA PHE A 164 16.52 21.12 -13.05
C PHE A 164 16.02 20.30 -11.85
N ALA A 165 14.70 20.23 -11.63
CA ALA A 165 14.10 19.59 -10.46
C ALA A 165 14.33 18.07 -10.43
N THR A 166 14.55 17.43 -11.59
CA THR A 166 14.84 15.99 -11.72
C THR A 166 16.32 15.69 -11.95
N SER A 167 17.20 16.70 -11.92
CA SER A 167 18.66 16.51 -12.00
C SER A 167 19.16 15.69 -10.83
N TYR A 168 20.31 15.02 -11.01
CA TYR A 168 20.90 14.18 -9.97
C TYR A 168 21.11 14.95 -8.67
N GLU A 169 21.67 16.15 -8.75
CA GLU A 169 21.98 16.99 -7.59
C GLU A 169 20.71 17.37 -6.82
N GLN A 170 19.63 17.75 -7.52
CA GLN A 170 18.38 18.13 -6.87
C GLN A 170 17.66 16.94 -6.26
N VAL A 171 17.71 15.77 -6.89
CA VAL A 171 17.17 14.53 -6.36
C VAL A 171 17.93 14.09 -5.09
N MET A 172 19.26 14.18 -5.09
CA MET A 172 20.08 13.89 -3.90
C MET A 172 19.80 14.85 -2.76
N LEU A 173 19.70 16.15 -3.05
CA LEU A 173 19.36 17.19 -2.07
C LEU A 173 17.95 16.93 -1.47
N ARG A 174 16.98 16.55 -2.30
CA ARG A 174 15.62 16.29 -1.88
C ARG A 174 15.53 15.07 -0.96
N ASN A 175 16.28 14.01 -1.24
CA ASN A 175 16.42 12.89 -0.32
C ASN A 175 17.03 13.34 1.01
N GLN A 176 18.11 14.09 0.97
CA GLN A 176 18.79 14.58 2.19
C GLN A 176 17.88 15.44 3.08
N VAL A 177 17.05 16.30 2.47
CA VAL A 177 16.19 17.25 3.23
C VAL A 177 14.88 16.62 3.66
N LEU A 178 14.26 15.81 2.79
CA LEU A 178 12.90 15.28 2.97
C LEU A 178 12.84 13.78 3.28
N GLY A 179 13.94 13.04 3.07
CA GLY A 179 13.99 11.59 3.25
C GLY A 179 13.20 10.81 2.20
N VAL A 180 12.84 11.43 1.07
CA VAL A 180 12.07 10.75 0.02
C VAL A 180 12.96 9.83 -0.82
N THR A 181 12.46 8.63 -1.12
CA THR A 181 13.15 7.69 -2.00
C THR A 181 13.13 8.20 -3.44
N PRO A 182 14.29 8.28 -4.11
CA PRO A 182 14.35 8.77 -5.48
C PRO A 182 13.81 7.72 -6.48
N ALA A 183 13.08 8.17 -7.49
CA ALA A 183 12.69 7.35 -8.64
C ALA A 183 13.83 7.19 -9.66
N ARG A 184 14.87 7.99 -9.55
CA ARG A 184 16.04 7.98 -10.42
C ARG A 184 17.00 6.88 -9.99
N SER A 185 17.28 5.91 -10.85
CA SER A 185 18.01 4.68 -10.52
C SER A 185 19.45 4.91 -10.04
N ASP A 186 20.16 5.87 -10.66
CA ASP A 186 21.53 6.23 -10.26
C ASP A 186 21.59 6.85 -8.86
N ALA A 187 20.63 7.73 -8.53
CA ALA A 187 20.53 8.32 -7.20
C ALA A 187 20.08 7.28 -6.15
N ALA A 188 19.11 6.42 -6.50
CA ALA A 188 18.66 5.34 -5.61
C ALA A 188 19.79 4.36 -5.29
N ALA A 189 20.59 3.98 -6.28
CA ALA A 189 21.75 3.11 -6.08
C ALA A 189 22.83 3.76 -5.20
N ALA A 190 23.06 5.07 -5.35
CA ALA A 190 24.05 5.79 -4.52
C ALA A 190 23.58 5.92 -3.07
N ILE A 191 22.33 6.29 -2.84
CA ILE A 191 21.74 6.46 -1.51
C ILE A 191 21.58 5.11 -0.81
N GLY A 192 21.17 4.06 -1.52
CA GLY A 192 20.95 2.71 -0.99
C GLY A 192 22.20 2.09 -0.35
N GLN A 193 23.41 2.56 -0.71
CA GLN A 193 24.65 2.13 -0.06
C GLN A 193 24.73 2.53 1.42
N THR A 194 24.00 3.57 1.83
CA THR A 194 24.02 4.11 3.19
C THR A 194 22.65 4.16 3.85
N ASP A 195 21.57 4.08 3.08
CA ASP A 195 20.19 4.06 3.56
C ASP A 195 19.52 2.72 3.23
N ALA A 196 19.40 1.86 4.25
CA ALA A 196 18.78 0.54 4.13
C ALA A 196 17.29 0.62 3.71
N THR A 197 16.58 1.71 4.01
CA THR A 197 15.18 1.89 3.58
C THR A 197 15.11 2.09 2.07
N VAL A 198 15.97 2.95 1.52
CA VAL A 198 16.05 3.18 0.07
C VAL A 198 16.47 1.92 -0.66
N GLN A 199 17.47 1.19 -0.13
CA GLN A 199 17.90 -0.09 -0.70
C GLN A 199 16.75 -1.12 -0.72
N MET A 200 16.04 -1.26 0.40
CA MET A 200 14.90 -2.18 0.52
C MET A 200 13.80 -1.87 -0.52
N ILE A 201 13.47 -0.61 -0.74
CA ILE A 201 12.45 -0.21 -1.72
C ILE A 201 12.93 -0.51 -3.14
N PHE A 202 14.18 -0.21 -3.43
CA PHE A 202 14.78 -0.47 -4.74
C PHE A 202 14.82 -1.96 -5.05
N ASP A 203 15.19 -2.80 -4.07
CA ASP A 203 15.18 -4.25 -4.19
C ASP A 203 13.77 -4.77 -4.42
N ASN A 204 12.78 -4.30 -3.64
CA ASN A 204 11.37 -4.70 -3.80
C ASN A 204 10.83 -4.36 -5.20
N LEU A 205 11.20 -3.20 -5.75
CA LEU A 205 10.81 -2.80 -7.10
C LEU A 205 11.45 -3.71 -8.15
N ASN A 206 12.76 -3.96 -8.06
CA ASN A 206 13.48 -4.81 -9.01
C ASN A 206 13.07 -6.28 -8.95
N GLU A 207 12.68 -6.77 -7.78
CA GLU A 207 12.23 -8.15 -7.56
C GLU A 207 10.73 -8.36 -7.85
N GLY A 208 9.99 -7.29 -8.22
CA GLY A 208 8.57 -7.36 -8.58
C GLY A 208 7.62 -7.51 -7.38
N TYR A 209 8.01 -7.03 -6.20
CA TYR A 209 7.14 -6.97 -5.01
C TYR A 209 6.43 -5.61 -4.87
N ILE A 210 6.75 -4.66 -5.73
CA ILE A 210 6.00 -3.41 -5.87
C ILE A 210 5.35 -3.42 -7.25
N ASP A 211 4.02 -3.50 -7.27
CA ASP A 211 3.22 -3.32 -8.49
C ASP A 211 2.92 -1.83 -8.65
N VAL A 212 3.52 -1.22 -9.67
CA VAL A 212 3.34 0.22 -9.91
C VAL A 212 1.90 0.49 -10.35
N MET A 213 1.26 1.44 -9.69
CA MET A 213 -0.10 1.88 -10.00
C MET A 213 -0.24 2.24 -11.50
N PRO A 214 -1.32 1.79 -12.17
CA PRO A 214 -1.54 2.12 -13.58
C PRO A 214 -1.57 3.63 -13.83
N ALA A 215 -0.88 4.07 -14.88
CA ALA A 215 -0.79 5.48 -15.26
C ALA A 215 -1.81 5.86 -16.36
N ILE A 216 -3.01 5.30 -16.29
CA ILE A 216 -4.13 5.60 -17.20
C ILE A 216 -5.28 6.26 -16.44
N ASN A 217 -6.12 7.02 -17.14
CA ASN A 217 -7.20 7.79 -16.52
C ASN A 217 -8.23 6.91 -15.79
N GLU A 218 -8.46 5.71 -16.32
CA GLU A 218 -9.41 4.72 -15.81
C GLU A 218 -9.07 4.23 -14.40
N THR A 219 -7.81 4.37 -13.99
CA THR A 219 -7.36 4.08 -12.63
C THR A 219 -8.13 4.86 -11.57
N ALA A 220 -8.64 6.04 -11.92
CA ALA A 220 -9.46 6.83 -11.01
C ALA A 220 -10.76 6.11 -10.58
N GLN A 221 -11.25 5.16 -11.38
CA GLN A 221 -12.50 4.46 -11.13
C GLN A 221 -12.37 3.30 -10.14
N ILE A 222 -11.15 2.88 -9.79
CA ILE A 222 -10.96 1.77 -8.84
C ILE A 222 -11.16 2.18 -7.38
N TRP A 223 -10.94 3.48 -7.05
CA TRP A 223 -10.84 3.93 -5.66
C TRP A 223 -12.17 3.79 -4.90
N THR A 224 -13.23 4.40 -5.39
CA THR A 224 -14.50 4.42 -4.66
C THR A 224 -15.13 3.03 -4.49
N PRO A 225 -15.28 2.20 -5.55
CA PRO A 225 -15.80 0.84 -5.37
C PRO A 225 -14.90 -0.02 -4.50
N GLY A 226 -13.57 0.08 -4.69
CA GLY A 226 -12.59 -0.68 -3.91
C GLY A 226 -12.62 -0.33 -2.43
N GLU A 227 -12.63 0.95 -2.08
CA GLU A 227 -12.74 1.40 -0.69
C GLU A 227 -14.04 0.97 -0.03
N SER A 228 -15.17 1.12 -0.74
CA SER A 228 -16.47 0.68 -0.22
C SER A 228 -16.47 -0.81 0.09
N PHE A 229 -15.96 -1.62 -0.83
CA PHE A 229 -15.86 -3.06 -0.62
C PHE A 229 -14.92 -3.43 0.55
N LEU A 230 -13.76 -2.79 0.66
CA LEU A 230 -12.80 -3.05 1.73
C LEU A 230 -13.34 -2.63 3.11
N ILE A 231 -14.08 -1.53 3.19
CA ILE A 231 -14.74 -1.11 4.42
C ILE A 231 -15.80 -2.13 4.81
N ASP A 232 -16.65 -2.56 3.87
CA ASP A 232 -17.68 -3.56 4.13
C ASP A 232 -17.08 -4.89 4.58
N LEU A 233 -16.03 -5.36 3.90
CA LEU A 233 -15.30 -6.58 4.24
C LEU A 233 -14.70 -6.55 5.65
N CYS A 234 -14.01 -5.46 6.00
CA CYS A 234 -13.37 -5.35 7.31
C CYS A 234 -14.39 -5.09 8.43
N THR A 235 -15.46 -4.34 8.15
CA THR A 235 -16.56 -4.11 9.09
C THR A 235 -17.33 -5.40 9.36
N ASP A 236 -17.44 -6.27 8.37
CA ASP A 236 -18.10 -7.57 8.48
C ASP A 236 -17.48 -8.46 9.58
N ALA A 237 -16.16 -8.34 9.81
CA ALA A 237 -15.46 -9.04 10.87
C ALA A 237 -15.99 -8.73 12.28
N PHE A 238 -16.72 -7.62 12.47
CA PHE A 238 -17.30 -7.22 13.75
C PHE A 238 -18.80 -7.52 13.88
N ARG A 239 -19.45 -8.07 12.86
CA ARG A 239 -20.90 -8.31 12.85
C ARG A 239 -21.34 -9.29 13.93
N LEU A 240 -20.60 -10.40 14.10
CA LEU A 240 -20.94 -11.39 15.13
C LEU A 240 -20.94 -10.80 16.54
N SER A 241 -20.01 -9.90 16.86
CA SER A 241 -19.96 -9.23 18.17
C SER A 241 -21.17 -8.32 18.41
N ARG A 242 -21.90 -7.95 17.34
CA ARG A 242 -23.13 -7.15 17.38
C ARG A 242 -24.39 -7.99 17.24
N GLY A 243 -24.28 -9.32 17.17
CA GLY A 243 -25.42 -10.22 16.96
C GLY A 243 -25.97 -10.21 15.54
N GLU A 244 -25.19 -9.72 14.58
CA GLU A 244 -25.54 -9.68 13.15
C GLU A 244 -24.92 -10.87 12.42
N ALA A 245 -25.55 -11.32 11.31
CA ALA A 245 -24.97 -12.33 10.43
C ALA A 245 -23.81 -11.74 9.62
N GLU A 246 -22.75 -12.51 9.46
CA GLU A 246 -21.62 -12.15 8.60
C GLU A 246 -21.98 -12.31 7.12
N LEU A 247 -21.49 -11.40 6.28
CA LEU A 247 -21.71 -11.40 4.83
C LEU A 247 -20.53 -12.03 4.07
N TYR A 248 -19.33 -12.02 4.65
CA TYR A 248 -18.06 -12.41 4.04
C TYR A 248 -17.32 -13.45 4.88
N GLU A 249 -18.05 -14.37 5.51
CA GLU A 249 -17.47 -15.39 6.40
C GLU A 249 -16.65 -16.46 5.66
N THR A 250 -16.85 -16.60 4.33
CA THR A 250 -16.12 -17.57 3.51
C THR A 250 -15.38 -16.91 2.35
N ILE A 251 -14.33 -17.58 1.86
CA ILE A 251 -13.55 -17.13 0.70
C ILE A 251 -14.47 -16.98 -0.54
N GLU A 252 -15.42 -17.88 -0.74
CA GLU A 252 -16.38 -17.83 -1.86
C GLU A 252 -17.24 -16.56 -1.81
N LYS A 253 -17.69 -16.17 -0.62
CA LYS A 253 -18.48 -14.93 -0.44
C LYS A 253 -17.65 -13.68 -0.67
N ILE A 254 -16.38 -13.70 -0.27
CA ILE A 254 -15.42 -12.63 -0.58
C ILE A 254 -15.20 -12.56 -2.08
N GLN A 255 -15.01 -13.70 -2.76
CA GLN A 255 -14.86 -13.74 -4.22
C GLN A 255 -16.07 -13.13 -4.94
N GLN A 256 -17.28 -13.47 -4.54
CA GLN A 256 -18.50 -12.86 -5.07
C GLN A 256 -18.58 -11.35 -4.81
N GLY A 257 -18.06 -10.89 -3.68
CA GLY A 257 -17.94 -9.46 -3.35
C GLY A 257 -16.97 -8.75 -4.28
N LEU A 258 -15.81 -9.36 -4.51
CA LEU A 258 -14.80 -8.86 -5.45
C LEU A 258 -15.33 -8.78 -6.88
N GLU A 259 -16.05 -9.79 -7.34
CA GLU A 259 -16.64 -9.81 -8.69
C GLU A 259 -17.66 -8.67 -8.86
N ARG A 260 -18.48 -8.41 -7.85
CA ARG A 260 -19.40 -7.25 -7.86
C ARG A 260 -18.67 -5.93 -7.88
N MET A 261 -17.59 -5.79 -7.10
CA MET A 261 -16.73 -4.59 -7.09
C MET A 261 -16.11 -4.37 -8.47
N VAL A 262 -15.54 -5.42 -9.08
CA VAL A 262 -14.96 -5.36 -10.43
C VAL A 262 -16.01 -4.95 -11.46
N GLN A 263 -17.24 -5.48 -11.39
CA GLN A 263 -18.33 -5.05 -12.27
C GLN A 263 -18.66 -3.57 -12.10
N GLN A 264 -18.70 -3.06 -10.88
CA GLN A 264 -18.92 -1.63 -10.61
C GLN A 264 -17.82 -0.75 -11.21
N ILE A 265 -16.56 -1.18 -11.12
CA ILE A 265 -15.42 -0.48 -11.75
C ILE A 265 -15.59 -0.47 -13.26
N PHE A 266 -15.88 -1.64 -13.85
CA PHE A 266 -16.09 -1.78 -15.29
C PHE A 266 -17.22 -0.87 -15.80
N ASP A 267 -18.37 -0.88 -15.12
CA ASP A 267 -19.51 -0.03 -15.46
C ASP A 267 -19.15 1.46 -15.34
N ALA A 268 -18.38 1.86 -14.31
CA ALA A 268 -17.95 3.24 -14.13
C ALA A 268 -17.01 3.70 -15.26
N ILE A 269 -16.07 2.87 -15.68
CA ILE A 269 -15.17 3.14 -16.80
C ILE A 269 -15.98 3.37 -18.10
N HIS A 270 -16.95 2.50 -18.39
CA HIS A 270 -17.72 2.54 -19.63
C HIS A 270 -18.88 3.57 -19.64
N THR A 271 -19.25 4.09 -18.46
CA THR A 271 -20.27 5.17 -18.37
C THR A 271 -19.66 6.53 -18.64
N LEU A 272 -18.35 6.69 -18.41
CA LEU A 272 -17.62 7.94 -18.59
C LEU A 272 -16.97 8.06 -19.99
N ALA A 273 -16.94 6.97 -20.76
CA ALA A 273 -16.49 6.94 -22.15
C ALA A 273 -17.63 7.32 -23.09
#